data_bccba5585c96a41b5f45e37d4e453981
#
_entry.id   bccba5585c96a41b5f45e37d4e453981
#
_cell.length_a   1.000
_cell.length_b   1.000
_cell.length_c   1.000
_cell.angle_alpha   90.00
_cell.angle_beta   90.00
_cell.angle_gamma   90.00
#
_symmetry.space_group_name_H-M   'P 1'
#
loop_
_entity.id
_entity.type
_entity.pdbx_description
1 polymer ?
#
loop_
_entity_poly.entity_id
_entity_poly.type
_entity_poly.pdbx_seq_one_letter_code
_entity_poly.pdbx_strand_id
1 'polypeptide(L)'
;DELMRDGYVVVSGTGEESGKGRPTDLLSLNGDLGQVAVLHISRTTFSCAVLDFSDRLLACRRHVIEPSLTPEQWVATVQADLATMCAQLGIAPTSLRGVGLAAVGPLDYKEGAMLGPLHFASPRWGRVSIKALAEQALGLPVLLDCNARAALMGHYRRDYYEKIGR
;
A
#
# COMPACT_ATOMS: atom_id res chain seq x y z
N ASP A 1 8.28 22.54 -13.50
CA ASP A 1 8.82 22.09 -14.78
C ASP A 1 9.81 20.93 -14.66
N GLU A 2 10.60 20.85 -13.58
CA GLU A 2 11.57 19.77 -13.38
C GLU A 2 10.87 18.40 -13.22
N LEU A 3 9.85 18.32 -12.38
CA LEU A 3 9.07 17.07 -12.17
C LEU A 3 8.36 16.58 -13.45
N MET A 4 7.90 17.49 -14.31
CA MET A 4 7.31 17.13 -15.61
C MET A 4 8.37 16.63 -16.58
N ARG A 5 9.52 17.33 -16.65
CA ARG A 5 10.65 16.94 -17.51
C ARG A 5 11.18 15.56 -17.11
N ASP A 6 11.25 15.28 -15.81
CA ASP A 6 11.75 14.01 -15.27
C ASP A 6 10.67 12.92 -15.24
N GLY A 7 9.44 13.23 -15.72
CA GLY A 7 8.34 12.28 -15.88
C GLY A 7 7.60 11.91 -14.60
N TYR A 8 7.84 12.59 -13.47
CA TYR A 8 7.14 12.34 -12.20
C TYR A 8 5.69 12.84 -12.21
N VAL A 9 5.43 13.89 -13.00
CA VAL A 9 4.12 14.52 -13.10
C VAL A 9 3.72 14.58 -14.58
N VAL A 10 2.45 14.32 -14.85
CA VAL A 10 1.84 14.38 -16.18
C VAL A 10 0.64 15.32 -16.17
N VAL A 11 0.31 15.88 -17.34
CA VAL A 11 -0.95 16.62 -17.52
C VAL A 11 -2.09 15.61 -17.62
N SER A 12 -3.01 15.66 -16.66
CA SER A 12 -4.17 14.75 -16.56
C SER A 12 -5.45 15.31 -17.15
N GLY A 13 -5.45 16.59 -17.49
CA GLY A 13 -6.60 17.29 -18.09
C GLY A 13 -6.41 18.80 -18.09
N THR A 14 -7.44 19.50 -18.57
CA THR A 14 -7.53 20.96 -18.49
C THR A 14 -8.68 21.32 -17.54
N GLY A 15 -8.44 22.27 -16.62
CA GLY A 15 -9.47 22.80 -15.72
C GLY A 15 -10.57 23.51 -16.51
N GLU A 16 -11.81 23.52 -15.95
CA GLU A 16 -12.92 24.26 -16.53
C GLU A 16 -12.61 25.75 -16.62
N GLU A 17 -12.98 26.38 -17.73
CA GLU A 17 -12.85 27.81 -17.94
C GLU A 17 -13.78 28.58 -16.98
N SER A 18 -13.29 29.03 -15.85
CA SER A 18 -13.98 30.02 -15.04
C SER A 18 -13.42 31.42 -15.30
N GLY A 19 -13.82 32.04 -16.43
CA GLY A 19 -13.48 33.42 -16.74
C GLY A 19 -12.45 33.62 -17.86
N LYS A 20 -12.12 34.90 -18.19
CA LYS A 20 -11.14 35.31 -19.19
C LYS A 20 -9.71 34.94 -18.73
N GLY A 21 -9.23 33.76 -19.03
CA GLY A 21 -7.87 33.31 -18.73
C GLY A 21 -7.47 32.12 -19.63
N ARG A 22 -6.15 31.85 -19.68
CA ARG A 22 -5.65 30.65 -20.33
C ARG A 22 -6.12 29.42 -19.53
N PRO A 23 -6.60 28.34 -20.19
CA PRO A 23 -6.95 27.09 -19.52
C PRO A 23 -5.78 26.61 -18.62
N THR A 24 -6.11 26.19 -17.39
CA THR A 24 -5.11 25.71 -16.44
C THR A 24 -4.93 24.20 -16.63
N ASP A 25 -3.69 23.76 -16.86
CA ASP A 25 -3.37 22.35 -16.91
C ASP A 25 -3.54 21.71 -15.52
N LEU A 26 -4.30 20.61 -15.46
CA LEU A 26 -4.40 19.78 -14.27
C LEU A 26 -3.23 18.79 -14.27
N LEU A 27 -2.48 18.76 -13.19
CA LEU A 27 -1.31 17.91 -13.04
C LEU A 27 -1.62 16.73 -12.10
N SER A 28 -1.15 15.55 -12.46
CA SER A 28 -1.22 14.34 -11.62
C SER A 28 0.14 13.66 -11.55
N LEU A 29 0.32 12.82 -10.51
CA LEU A 29 1.46 11.92 -10.47
C LEU A 29 1.38 10.92 -11.63
N ASN A 30 2.54 10.61 -12.22
CA ASN A 30 2.63 9.63 -13.28
C ASN A 30 2.55 8.20 -12.70
N GLY A 31 1.42 7.53 -12.86
CA GLY A 31 1.20 6.15 -12.40
C GLY A 31 2.16 5.13 -13.02
N ASP A 32 2.68 5.43 -14.24
CA ASP A 32 3.57 4.52 -14.97
C ASP A 32 4.99 4.46 -14.43
N LEU A 33 5.35 5.33 -13.47
CA LEU A 33 6.68 5.33 -12.83
C LEU A 33 6.98 4.03 -12.05
N GLY A 34 5.97 3.29 -11.68
CA GLY A 34 6.12 2.01 -11.00
C GLY A 34 4.91 1.63 -10.16
N GLN A 35 5.04 0.51 -9.50
CA GLN A 35 4.01 -0.02 -8.63
C GLN A 35 4.60 -0.33 -7.26
N VAL A 36 3.73 -0.34 -6.26
CA VAL A 36 4.03 -0.73 -4.87
C VAL A 36 3.07 -1.82 -4.43
N ALA A 37 3.55 -2.72 -3.57
CA ALA A 37 2.67 -3.62 -2.86
C ALA A 37 2.14 -2.95 -1.59
N VAL A 38 0.92 -3.25 -1.22
CA VAL A 38 0.31 -2.82 0.04
C VAL A 38 -0.24 -4.03 0.77
N LEU A 39 0.19 -4.20 2.02
CA LEU A 39 -0.30 -5.22 2.92
C LEU A 39 -1.05 -4.56 4.06
N HIS A 40 -2.21 -5.07 4.40
CA HIS A 40 -3.00 -4.59 5.52
C HIS A 40 -3.41 -5.77 6.40
N ILE A 41 -3.13 -5.68 7.71
CA ILE A 41 -3.54 -6.68 8.70
C ILE A 41 -4.42 -6.02 9.74
N SER A 42 -5.67 -6.46 9.79
CA SER A 42 -6.61 -6.14 10.86
C SER A 42 -6.65 -7.27 11.91
N ARG A 43 -7.61 -7.23 12.84
CA ARG A 43 -7.76 -8.29 13.85
C ARG A 43 -8.28 -9.60 13.29
N THR A 44 -9.07 -9.55 12.22
CA THR A 44 -9.81 -10.69 11.67
C THR A 44 -9.54 -10.95 10.20
N THR A 45 -8.90 -10.02 9.50
CA THR A 45 -8.62 -10.14 8.07
C THR A 45 -7.26 -9.57 7.72
N PHE A 46 -6.71 -10.04 6.61
CA PHE A 46 -5.60 -9.36 5.95
C PHE A 46 -5.89 -9.20 4.46
N SER A 47 -5.25 -8.23 3.85
CA SER A 47 -5.33 -8.00 2.41
C SER A 47 -3.95 -7.70 1.82
N CYS A 48 -3.82 -8.02 0.55
CA CYS A 48 -2.67 -7.74 -0.27
C CYS A 48 -3.15 -7.02 -1.54
N ALA A 49 -2.49 -5.94 -1.91
CA ALA A 49 -2.86 -5.15 -3.07
C ALA A 49 -1.64 -4.66 -3.84
N VAL A 50 -1.84 -4.29 -5.09
CA VAL A 50 -0.88 -3.59 -5.93
C VAL A 50 -1.48 -2.24 -6.32
N LEU A 51 -0.75 -1.16 -6.08
CA LEU A 51 -1.10 0.21 -6.46
C LEU A 51 -0.05 0.75 -7.43
N ASP A 52 -0.46 1.66 -8.32
CA ASP A 52 0.47 2.49 -9.07
C ASP A 52 0.89 3.75 -8.29
N PHE A 53 1.83 4.52 -8.84
CA PHE A 53 2.32 5.75 -8.21
C PHE A 53 1.29 6.89 -8.15
N SER A 54 0.15 6.76 -8.84
CA SER A 54 -0.98 7.70 -8.72
C SER A 54 -2.01 7.29 -7.66
N ASP A 55 -1.68 6.34 -6.79
CA ASP A 55 -2.54 5.75 -5.76
C ASP A 55 -3.74 4.95 -6.33
N ARG A 56 -3.73 4.58 -7.62
CA ARG A 56 -4.77 3.76 -8.23
C ARG A 56 -4.59 2.30 -7.83
N LEU A 57 -5.66 1.70 -7.33
CA LEU A 57 -5.70 0.27 -7.02
C LEU A 57 -5.75 -0.55 -8.32
N LEU A 58 -4.71 -1.34 -8.59
CA LEU A 58 -4.61 -2.19 -9.77
C LEU A 58 -5.14 -3.60 -9.53
N ALA A 59 -4.84 -4.17 -8.36
CA ALA A 59 -5.32 -5.49 -7.94
C ALA A 59 -5.38 -5.58 -6.42
N CYS A 60 -6.29 -6.41 -5.89
CA CYS A 60 -6.43 -6.64 -4.46
C CYS A 60 -6.96 -8.05 -4.18
N ARG A 61 -6.42 -8.68 -3.13
CA ARG A 61 -6.95 -9.92 -2.54
C ARG A 61 -7.13 -9.74 -1.05
N ARG A 62 -8.18 -10.36 -0.51
CA ARG A 62 -8.51 -10.29 0.91
C ARG A 62 -8.78 -11.68 1.46
N HIS A 63 -8.31 -11.91 2.69
CA HIS A 63 -8.44 -13.17 3.40
C HIS A 63 -8.97 -12.96 4.81
N VAL A 64 -9.67 -13.94 5.32
CA VAL A 64 -10.02 -14.04 6.74
C VAL A 64 -8.82 -14.67 7.48
N ILE A 65 -8.55 -14.19 8.69
CA ILE A 65 -7.53 -14.76 9.55
C ILE A 65 -8.17 -15.91 10.33
N GLU A 66 -7.83 -17.13 9.94
CA GLU A 66 -8.24 -18.33 10.65
C GLU A 66 -7.42 -18.49 11.96
N PRO A 67 -8.00 -19.09 13.01
CA PRO A 67 -7.29 -19.30 14.28
C PRO A 67 -5.99 -20.12 14.15
N SER A 68 -5.88 -20.93 13.12
CA SER A 68 -4.69 -21.73 12.83
C SER A 68 -3.59 -20.97 12.07
N LEU A 69 -3.89 -19.80 11.49
CA LEU A 69 -2.94 -19.07 10.63
C LEU A 69 -1.68 -18.67 11.41
N THR A 70 -0.53 -19.10 10.95
CA THR A 70 0.77 -18.69 11.48
C THR A 70 1.34 -17.51 10.69
N PRO A 71 2.30 -16.76 11.25
CA PRO A 71 3.00 -15.70 10.51
C PRO A 71 3.66 -16.20 9.22
N GLU A 72 4.22 -17.39 9.24
CA GLU A 72 4.88 -18.01 8.08
C GLU A 72 3.86 -18.35 6.98
N GLN A 73 2.70 -18.87 7.37
CA GLN A 73 1.62 -19.16 6.42
C GLN A 73 1.04 -17.87 5.83
N TRP A 74 0.91 -16.81 6.67
CA TRP A 74 0.49 -15.50 6.19
C TRP A 74 1.44 -14.96 5.11
N VAL A 75 2.75 -14.95 5.36
CA VAL A 75 3.70 -14.42 4.39
C VAL A 75 3.77 -15.26 3.12
N ALA A 76 3.63 -16.58 3.22
CA ALA A 76 3.54 -17.47 2.05
C ALA A 76 2.30 -17.16 1.19
N THR A 77 1.15 -16.91 1.82
CA THR A 77 -0.08 -16.49 1.12
C THR A 77 0.10 -15.16 0.42
N VAL A 78 0.69 -14.17 1.12
CA VAL A 78 0.99 -12.85 0.54
C VAL A 78 1.91 -12.97 -0.67
N GLN A 79 2.96 -13.78 -0.58
CA GLN A 79 3.89 -14.01 -1.68
C GLN A 79 3.19 -14.62 -2.91
N ALA A 80 2.35 -15.63 -2.71
CA ALA A 80 1.56 -16.25 -3.77
C ALA A 80 0.55 -15.29 -4.41
N ASP A 81 -0.12 -14.48 -3.59
CA ASP A 81 -1.06 -13.47 -4.05
C ASP A 81 -0.37 -12.39 -4.90
N LEU A 82 0.76 -11.85 -4.42
CA LEU A 82 1.54 -10.85 -5.17
C LEU A 82 2.03 -11.42 -6.49
N ALA A 83 2.58 -12.65 -6.50
CA ALA A 83 3.00 -13.30 -7.73
C ALA A 83 1.85 -13.43 -8.73
N THR A 84 0.67 -13.84 -8.26
CA THR A 84 -0.52 -14.01 -9.11
C THR A 84 -1.02 -12.66 -9.64
N MET A 85 -1.12 -11.63 -8.78
CA MET A 85 -1.57 -10.29 -9.19
C MET A 85 -0.59 -9.64 -10.17
N CYS A 86 0.71 -9.76 -9.92
CA CYS A 86 1.74 -9.25 -10.83
C CYS A 86 1.67 -9.94 -12.20
N ALA A 87 1.49 -11.26 -12.24
CA ALA A 87 1.31 -11.99 -13.49
C ALA A 87 0.08 -11.51 -14.27
N GLN A 88 -1.05 -11.28 -13.59
CA GLN A 88 -2.28 -10.75 -14.20
C GLN A 88 -2.09 -9.32 -14.74
N LEU A 89 -1.25 -8.52 -14.10
CA LEU A 89 -0.93 -7.14 -14.51
C LEU A 89 0.20 -7.08 -15.55
N GLY A 90 0.83 -8.20 -15.88
CA GLY A 90 1.97 -8.25 -16.81
C GLY A 90 3.26 -7.61 -16.26
N ILE A 91 3.42 -7.57 -14.94
CA ILE A 91 4.59 -7.01 -14.26
C ILE A 91 5.36 -8.09 -13.49
N ALA A 92 6.67 -7.92 -13.35
CA ALA A 92 7.46 -8.81 -12.51
C ALA A 92 7.32 -8.42 -11.02
N PRO A 93 7.14 -9.36 -10.06
CA PRO A 93 7.11 -9.02 -8.64
C PRO A 93 8.35 -8.24 -8.17
N THR A 94 9.51 -8.49 -8.78
CA THR A 94 10.77 -7.78 -8.50
C THR A 94 10.81 -6.36 -9.03
N SER A 95 9.86 -5.94 -9.87
CA SER A 95 9.75 -4.55 -10.36
C SER A 95 8.97 -3.64 -9.40
N LEU A 96 8.31 -4.20 -8.39
CA LEU A 96 7.67 -3.43 -7.34
C LEU A 96 8.72 -2.63 -6.56
N ARG A 97 8.42 -1.35 -6.32
CA ARG A 97 9.36 -0.42 -5.67
C ARG A 97 9.52 -0.63 -4.17
N GLY A 98 8.57 -1.32 -3.54
CA GLY A 98 8.56 -1.60 -2.11
C GLY A 98 7.19 -2.02 -1.62
N VAL A 99 7.08 -2.18 -0.32
CA VAL A 99 5.87 -2.66 0.36
C VAL A 99 5.47 -1.69 1.48
N GLY A 100 4.25 -1.19 1.43
CA GLY A 100 3.61 -0.54 2.57
C GLY A 100 2.87 -1.58 3.40
N LEU A 101 3.24 -1.76 4.67
CA LEU A 101 2.61 -2.71 5.59
C LEU A 101 1.88 -1.96 6.70
N ALA A 102 0.56 -1.97 6.67
CA ALA A 102 -0.29 -1.44 7.73
C ALA A 102 -0.77 -2.58 8.62
N ALA A 103 -0.38 -2.58 9.90
CA ALA A 103 -0.70 -3.65 10.84
C ALA A 103 -1.45 -3.16 12.06
N VAL A 104 -2.23 -4.07 12.69
CA VAL A 104 -2.89 -3.78 13.97
C VAL A 104 -1.86 -3.72 15.08
N GLY A 105 -1.95 -2.69 15.94
CA GLY A 105 -1.07 -2.53 17.09
C GLY A 105 -1.44 -3.40 18.31
N PRO A 106 -0.55 -3.43 19.32
CA PRO A 106 0.63 -2.60 19.47
C PRO A 106 1.80 -3.01 18.59
N LEU A 107 2.60 -2.01 18.13
CA LEU A 107 3.75 -2.21 17.26
C LEU A 107 5.04 -1.69 17.93
N ASP A 108 6.12 -2.42 17.74
CA ASP A 108 7.47 -1.98 17.97
C ASP A 108 8.06 -1.50 16.64
N TYR A 109 8.09 -0.18 16.44
CA TYR A 109 8.57 0.40 15.18
C TYR A 109 10.07 0.26 14.98
N LYS A 110 10.84 0.18 16.08
CA LYS A 110 12.29 0.00 16.01
C LYS A 110 12.66 -1.38 15.49
N GLU A 111 11.97 -2.39 16.00
CA GLU A 111 12.21 -3.79 15.64
C GLU A 111 11.30 -4.27 14.48
N GLY A 112 10.34 -3.43 14.03
CA GLY A 112 9.40 -3.80 12.98
C GLY A 112 8.47 -4.94 13.37
N ALA A 113 8.05 -4.98 14.64
CA ALA A 113 7.32 -6.13 15.19
C ALA A 113 5.91 -5.79 15.65
N MET A 114 4.98 -6.75 15.48
CA MET A 114 3.71 -6.81 16.20
C MET A 114 3.93 -7.41 17.58
N LEU A 115 3.27 -6.86 18.60
CA LEU A 115 3.43 -7.24 20.00
C LEU A 115 2.19 -7.93 20.57
N GLY A 116 1.68 -8.96 19.89
CA GLY A 116 0.53 -9.72 20.37
C GLY A 116 -0.74 -8.88 20.50
N PRO A 117 -1.35 -8.43 19.38
CA PRO A 117 -2.51 -7.56 19.44
C PRO A 117 -3.71 -8.25 20.13
N LEU A 118 -4.39 -7.50 21.00
CA LEU A 118 -5.57 -7.98 21.70
C LEU A 118 -6.70 -8.31 20.71
N HIS A 119 -7.43 -9.41 21.01
CA HIS A 119 -8.53 -9.90 20.18
C HIS A 119 -8.12 -10.18 18.72
N PHE A 120 -6.87 -10.57 18.49
CA PHE A 120 -6.43 -11.04 17.18
C PHE A 120 -6.97 -12.44 16.94
N ALA A 121 -7.46 -12.71 15.72
CA ALA A 121 -8.16 -13.96 15.42
C ALA A 121 -7.29 -15.21 15.59
N SER A 122 -5.98 -15.11 15.35
CA SER A 122 -5.05 -16.21 15.59
C SER A 122 -4.21 -15.99 16.86
N PRO A 123 -4.26 -16.91 17.83
CA PRO A 123 -3.45 -16.82 19.05
C PRO A 123 -1.95 -17.12 18.80
N ARG A 124 -1.59 -17.54 17.60
CA ARG A 124 -0.20 -17.85 17.21
C ARG A 124 0.65 -16.61 16.94
N TRP A 125 0.05 -15.41 16.98
CA TRP A 125 0.70 -14.14 16.71
C TRP A 125 1.05 -13.42 18.02
N GLY A 126 2.03 -13.94 18.76
CA GLY A 126 2.63 -13.25 19.89
C GLY A 126 3.51 -12.08 19.42
N ARG A 127 4.80 -12.06 19.83
CA ARG A 127 5.77 -11.12 19.26
C ARG A 127 6.24 -11.65 17.89
N VAL A 128 5.94 -10.93 16.82
CA VAL A 128 6.30 -11.29 15.44
C VAL A 128 7.03 -10.14 14.78
N SER A 129 8.26 -10.34 14.32
CA SER A 129 9.03 -9.37 13.51
C SER A 129 8.46 -9.34 12.08
N ILE A 130 7.26 -8.79 11.94
CA ILE A 130 6.45 -8.86 10.72
C ILE A 130 7.09 -8.15 9.54
N LYS A 131 7.83 -7.06 9.82
CA LYS A 131 8.59 -6.32 8.80
C LYS A 131 9.68 -7.21 8.21
N ALA A 132 10.55 -7.78 9.05
CA ALA A 132 11.64 -8.64 8.61
C ALA A 132 11.13 -9.89 7.87
N LEU A 133 10.02 -10.49 8.36
CA LEU A 133 9.38 -11.63 7.71
C LEU A 133 8.92 -11.29 6.30
N ALA A 134 8.29 -10.13 6.11
CA ALA A 134 7.86 -9.67 4.79
C ALA A 134 9.05 -9.29 3.88
N GLU A 135 10.05 -8.59 4.41
CA GLU A 135 11.28 -8.24 3.66
C GLU A 135 12.01 -9.47 3.15
N GLN A 136 12.18 -10.47 4.01
CA GLN A 136 12.86 -11.72 3.64
C GLN A 136 12.11 -12.50 2.56
N ALA A 137 10.79 -12.60 2.67
CA ALA A 137 9.97 -13.37 1.73
C ALA A 137 9.79 -12.68 0.38
N LEU A 138 9.68 -11.35 0.36
CA LEU A 138 9.36 -10.59 -0.84
C LEU A 138 10.61 -10.03 -1.54
N GLY A 139 11.74 -9.93 -0.84
CA GLY A 139 12.96 -9.32 -1.37
C GLY A 139 12.83 -7.82 -1.64
N LEU A 140 11.88 -7.14 -0.98
CA LEU A 140 11.55 -5.75 -1.18
C LEU A 140 11.64 -4.97 0.15
N PRO A 141 12.00 -3.68 0.12
CA PRO A 141 11.97 -2.86 1.32
C PRO A 141 10.54 -2.71 1.84
N VAL A 142 10.35 -2.83 3.16
CA VAL A 142 9.04 -2.74 3.82
C VAL A 142 8.98 -1.54 4.75
N LEU A 143 7.98 -0.69 4.56
CA LEU A 143 7.61 0.38 5.48
C LEU A 143 6.43 -0.08 6.34
N LEU A 144 6.65 -0.22 7.65
CA LEU A 144 5.61 -0.62 8.62
C LEU A 144 4.98 0.60 9.28
N ASP A 145 3.64 0.61 9.32
CA ASP A 145 2.87 1.58 10.11
C ASP A 145 1.65 0.89 10.77
N CYS A 146 1.03 1.58 11.74
CA CYS A 146 -0.22 1.06 12.28
C CYS A 146 -1.39 1.36 11.33
N ASN A 147 -2.35 0.45 11.26
CA ASN A 147 -3.50 0.55 10.36
C ASN A 147 -4.36 1.80 10.60
N ALA A 148 -4.50 2.25 11.85
CA ALA A 148 -5.26 3.47 12.18
C ALA A 148 -4.58 4.73 11.62
N ARG A 149 -3.24 4.82 11.75
CA ARG A 149 -2.46 5.96 11.22
C ARG A 149 -2.43 5.93 9.70
N ALA A 150 -2.26 4.76 9.09
CA ALA A 150 -2.31 4.60 7.64
C ALA A 150 -3.68 5.01 7.07
N ALA A 151 -4.78 4.61 7.73
CA ALA A 151 -6.13 5.03 7.34
C ALA A 151 -6.34 6.54 7.47
N LEU A 152 -5.89 7.14 8.58
CA LEU A 152 -5.96 8.60 8.77
C LEU A 152 -5.21 9.35 7.67
N MET A 153 -4.00 8.91 7.32
CA MET A 153 -3.21 9.53 6.25
C MET A 153 -3.89 9.40 4.89
N GLY A 154 -4.49 8.26 4.59
CA GLY A 154 -5.24 8.05 3.35
C GLY A 154 -6.48 8.96 3.26
N HIS A 155 -7.24 9.11 4.35
CA HIS A 155 -8.37 10.05 4.41
C HIS A 155 -7.91 11.50 4.25
N TYR A 156 -6.87 11.91 4.99
CA TYR A 156 -6.34 13.27 4.90
C TYR A 156 -5.89 13.63 3.49
N ARG A 157 -5.16 12.74 2.81
CA ARG A 157 -4.73 12.96 1.43
C ARG A 157 -5.91 13.13 0.49
N ARG A 158 -6.91 12.22 0.53
CA ARG A 158 -8.10 12.29 -0.31
C ARG A 158 -8.88 13.59 -0.10
N ASP A 159 -9.21 13.91 1.15
CA ASP A 159 -9.98 15.13 1.48
C ASP A 159 -9.23 16.41 1.12
N TYR A 160 -7.90 16.41 1.24
CA TYR A 160 -7.07 17.54 0.86
C TYR A 160 -7.07 17.77 -0.65
N TYR A 161 -6.92 16.71 -1.45
CA TYR A 161 -6.95 16.82 -2.91
C TYR A 161 -8.34 17.16 -3.45
N GLU A 162 -9.41 16.63 -2.87
CA GLU A 162 -10.78 16.98 -3.23
C GLU A 162 -11.10 18.47 -2.96
N LYS A 163 -10.49 19.05 -1.92
CA LYS A 163 -10.69 20.48 -1.59
C LYS A 163 -9.87 21.44 -2.45
N ILE A 164 -8.69 21.04 -2.90
CA ILE A 164 -7.82 21.87 -3.76
C ILE A 164 -8.29 21.83 -5.22
N GLY A 165 -8.92 20.76 -5.65
CA GLY A 165 -9.43 20.60 -7.02
C GLY A 165 -10.76 21.29 -7.29
N ARG A 166 -11.22 22.20 -6.38
CA ARG A 166 -12.43 23.03 -6.57
C ARG A 166 -12.07 24.47 -6.85
#